data_9032dd7774cc0efe4a71fb238a46c1b4
#
_entry.id   9032dd7774cc0efe4a71fb238a46c1b4
#
_cell.length_a   1.000
_cell.length_b   1.000
_cell.length_c   1.000
_cell.angle_alpha   90.00
_cell.angle_beta   90.00
_cell.angle_gamma   90.00
#
_symmetry.space_group_name_H-M   'P 1'
#
loop_
_entity.id
_entity.type
_entity.pdbx_description
1 polymer ?
#
loop_
_entity_poly.entity_id
_entity_poly.type
_entity_poly.pdbx_seq_one_letter_code
_entity_poly.pdbx_strand_id
1 'polypeptide(L)'
;RLCDGTYCEDQDFWRLSGVARQSYLYKRNKTTNVNDIRFIAGLKNDYKDGTIFIKKETNGNVAIRYRLYDKEGNLVLDATSADKQNLYEVKNVHQWNAENPYLYTLLVDVMRKEVVGKGKGKNAKVNYTTVGVIPFKVGFRNVSIQGSQVWVNGQHVFFKGANRHEVD
;
A
#
# COMPACT_ATOMS: atom_id res chain seq x y z
N ARG A 1 1.94 38.30 -1.29
CA ARG A 1 0.66 38.92 -0.86
C ARG A 1 -0.17 37.86 -0.15
N LEU A 2 -0.56 38.10 1.08
CA LEU A 2 -1.46 37.21 1.82
C LEU A 2 -2.87 37.29 1.20
N CYS A 3 -3.60 36.15 1.17
CA CYS A 3 -5.00 36.17 0.75
C CYS A 3 -5.90 36.63 1.91
N ASP A 4 -7.10 37.07 1.58
CA ASP A 4 -8.05 37.58 2.58
C ASP A 4 -8.49 36.47 3.57
N GLY A 5 -8.48 35.21 3.14
CA GLY A 5 -8.74 34.03 4.01
C GLY A 5 -7.77 33.89 5.17
N THR A 6 -6.56 34.45 5.07
CA THR A 6 -5.56 34.41 6.15
C THR A 6 -6.07 35.04 7.45
N TYR A 7 -6.94 36.03 7.36
CA TYR A 7 -7.52 36.68 8.53
C TYR A 7 -8.61 35.86 9.22
N CYS A 8 -9.15 34.87 8.50
CA CYS A 8 -10.19 33.97 9.03
C CYS A 8 -9.61 32.71 9.69
N GLU A 9 -8.34 32.41 9.46
CA GLU A 9 -7.68 31.16 9.87
C GLU A 9 -6.78 31.30 11.11
N ASP A 10 -6.88 32.41 11.84
CA ASP A 10 -5.93 32.78 12.91
C ASP A 10 -6.37 32.34 14.32
N GLN A 11 -7.27 31.34 14.41
CA GLN A 11 -7.88 31.02 15.70
C GLN A 11 -7.05 30.05 16.55
N ASP A 12 -6.45 29.00 15.94
CA ASP A 12 -5.74 27.94 16.67
C ASP A 12 -4.35 27.63 16.09
N PHE A 13 -4.04 28.14 14.91
CA PHE A 13 -2.80 27.87 14.21
C PHE A 13 -2.12 29.17 13.73
N TRP A 14 -0.82 29.14 13.73
CA TRP A 14 -0.01 30.19 13.09
C TRP A 14 -0.32 30.24 11.60
N ARG A 15 -0.21 31.42 11.01
CA ARG A 15 -0.42 31.64 9.58
C ARG A 15 0.67 30.95 8.76
N LEU A 16 0.51 29.64 8.55
CA LEU A 16 1.44 28.82 7.78
C LEU A 16 1.06 28.89 6.31
N SER A 17 1.93 29.45 5.49
CA SER A 17 1.80 29.47 4.03
C SER A 17 2.90 28.65 3.37
N GLY A 18 2.64 28.19 2.13
CA GLY A 18 3.58 27.42 1.34
C GLY A 18 3.23 25.94 1.24
N VAL A 19 4.23 25.15 0.82
CA VAL A 19 4.07 23.69 0.65
C VAL A 19 4.65 22.99 1.86
N ALA A 20 3.79 22.57 2.79
CA ALA A 20 4.19 21.96 4.06
C ALA A 20 4.68 20.51 3.93
N ARG A 21 4.50 19.86 2.76
CA ARG A 21 4.90 18.48 2.52
C ARG A 21 5.76 18.36 1.27
N GLN A 22 6.42 17.21 1.12
CA GLN A 22 7.27 16.93 -0.04
C GLN A 22 6.47 17.01 -1.34
N SER A 23 7.05 17.67 -2.33
CA SER A 23 6.54 17.69 -3.71
C SER A 23 7.48 16.89 -4.60
N TYR A 24 6.94 16.09 -5.50
CA TYR A 24 7.73 15.28 -6.42
C TYR A 24 7.08 15.17 -7.79
N LEU A 25 7.91 14.97 -8.80
CA LEU A 25 7.48 14.74 -10.15
C LEU A 25 7.22 13.24 -10.34
N TYR A 26 6.02 12.89 -10.78
CA TYR A 26 5.62 11.52 -11.06
C TYR A 26 5.48 11.28 -12.56
N LYS A 27 6.17 10.25 -13.08
CA LYS A 27 6.07 9.81 -14.47
C LYS A 27 5.61 8.35 -14.54
N ARG A 28 4.63 8.06 -15.38
CA ARG A 28 4.16 6.71 -15.67
C ARG A 28 4.07 6.46 -17.17
N ASN A 29 4.08 5.17 -17.58
CA ASN A 29 3.88 4.80 -18.96
C ASN A 29 2.44 5.18 -19.40
N LYS A 30 2.29 5.80 -20.57
CA LYS A 30 0.99 6.30 -21.05
C LYS A 30 0.00 5.19 -21.38
N THR A 31 0.49 4.09 -21.96
CA THR A 31 -0.36 3.02 -22.53
C THR A 31 -0.42 1.77 -21.64
N THR A 32 0.50 1.63 -20.69
CA THR A 32 0.59 0.46 -19.81
C THR A 32 0.88 0.96 -18.41
N ASN A 33 -0.14 1.07 -17.58
CA ASN A 33 -0.01 1.59 -16.22
C ASN A 33 -1.09 1.07 -15.29
N VAL A 34 -0.93 1.35 -14.01
CA VAL A 34 -1.93 1.17 -12.95
C VAL A 34 -2.60 2.53 -12.72
N ASN A 35 -3.93 2.61 -12.89
CA ASN A 35 -4.71 3.81 -12.63
C ASN A 35 -4.97 3.95 -11.14
N ASP A 36 -5.37 2.85 -10.49
CA ASP A 36 -5.60 2.79 -9.06
C ASP A 36 -5.16 1.42 -8.51
N ILE A 37 -4.66 1.41 -7.29
CA ILE A 37 -4.35 0.21 -6.53
C ILE A 37 -4.68 0.44 -5.06
N ARG A 38 -5.49 -0.45 -4.52
CA ARG A 38 -5.84 -0.47 -3.11
C ARG A 38 -5.50 -1.84 -2.53
N PHE A 39 -4.85 -1.86 -1.38
CA PHE A 39 -4.59 -3.08 -0.64
C PHE A 39 -5.05 -2.95 0.81
N ILE A 40 -5.49 -4.08 1.36
CA ILE A 40 -5.88 -4.24 2.76
C ILE A 40 -5.07 -5.41 3.29
N ALA A 41 -4.20 -5.11 4.24
CA ALA A 41 -3.43 -6.12 4.97
C ALA A 41 -4.14 -6.47 6.28
N GLY A 42 -4.26 -7.75 6.56
CA GLY A 42 -4.90 -8.27 7.75
C GLY A 42 -4.15 -9.47 8.31
N LEU A 43 -4.65 -10.04 9.40
CA LEU A 43 -4.10 -11.20 10.09
C LEU A 43 -5.16 -12.29 10.20
N LYS A 44 -4.70 -13.55 10.17
CA LYS A 44 -5.50 -14.76 10.40
C LYS A 44 -4.74 -15.77 11.26
N ASN A 45 -5.35 -16.90 11.61
CA ASN A 45 -4.74 -17.99 12.36
C ASN A 45 -4.12 -17.48 13.68
N ASP A 46 -4.96 -16.92 14.57
CA ASP A 46 -4.53 -16.31 15.83
C ASP A 46 -3.44 -15.25 15.65
N TYR A 47 -3.61 -14.40 14.64
CA TYR A 47 -2.72 -13.29 14.30
C TYR A 47 -1.29 -13.70 13.88
N LYS A 48 -1.08 -14.97 13.48
CA LYS A 48 0.24 -15.49 13.06
C LYS A 48 0.53 -15.28 11.58
N ASP A 49 -0.50 -15.45 10.75
CA ASP A 49 -0.37 -15.37 9.29
C ASP A 49 -0.96 -14.07 8.77
N GLY A 50 -0.31 -13.47 7.78
CA GLY A 50 -0.76 -12.28 7.09
C GLY A 50 -1.65 -12.59 5.89
N THR A 51 -2.57 -11.67 5.59
CA THR A 51 -3.33 -11.65 4.36
C THR A 51 -3.20 -10.30 3.69
N ILE A 52 -3.10 -10.26 2.37
CA ILE A 52 -3.14 -9.03 1.59
C ILE A 52 -4.22 -9.16 0.54
N PHE A 53 -5.30 -8.39 0.67
CA PHE A 53 -6.30 -8.24 -0.36
C PHE A 53 -5.93 -7.05 -1.24
N ILE A 54 -5.89 -7.26 -2.58
CA ILE A 54 -5.47 -6.23 -3.55
C ILE A 54 -6.56 -6.04 -4.58
N LYS A 55 -7.07 -4.81 -4.68
CA LYS A 55 -7.91 -4.35 -5.78
C LYS A 55 -7.09 -3.41 -6.66
N LYS A 56 -7.17 -3.58 -7.98
CA LYS A 56 -6.41 -2.77 -8.94
C LYS A 56 -7.26 -2.38 -10.13
N GLU A 57 -6.95 -1.21 -10.67
CA GLU A 57 -7.44 -0.74 -11.97
C GLU A 57 -6.25 -0.47 -12.86
N THR A 58 -6.23 -1.10 -14.03
CA THR A 58 -5.09 -1.02 -14.96
C THR A 58 -5.53 -0.50 -16.32
N ASN A 59 -4.62 0.14 -17.04
CA ASN A 59 -4.78 0.57 -18.40
C ASN A 59 -3.82 -0.20 -19.31
N GLY A 60 -4.36 -0.68 -20.45
CA GLY A 60 -3.58 -1.44 -21.42
C GLY A 60 -3.38 -2.91 -21.07
N ASN A 61 -2.44 -3.55 -21.75
CA ASN A 61 -2.15 -4.97 -21.58
C ASN A 61 -1.11 -5.17 -20.47
N VAL A 62 -1.60 -5.16 -19.22
CA VAL A 62 -0.79 -5.14 -18.00
C VAL A 62 -0.80 -6.50 -17.31
N ALA A 63 0.37 -6.95 -16.87
CA ALA A 63 0.53 -7.94 -15.83
C ALA A 63 1.15 -7.28 -14.59
N ILE A 64 0.80 -7.76 -13.42
CA ILE A 64 1.32 -7.23 -12.15
C ILE A 64 2.03 -8.35 -11.40
N ARG A 65 3.24 -8.08 -10.91
CA ARG A 65 3.95 -8.94 -9.97
C ARG A 65 4.05 -8.23 -8.63
N TYR A 66 3.74 -8.94 -7.57
CA TYR A 66 3.83 -8.47 -6.20
C TYR A 66 5.01 -9.14 -5.52
N ARG A 67 5.96 -8.33 -5.03
CA ARG A 67 7.11 -8.80 -4.26
C ARG A 67 7.09 -8.12 -2.90
N LEU A 68 6.92 -8.91 -1.85
CA LEU A 68 6.91 -8.43 -0.47
C LEU A 68 8.21 -8.79 0.22
N TYR A 69 8.84 -7.81 0.81
CA TYR A 69 10.10 -7.95 1.54
C TYR A 69 9.91 -7.59 3.01
N ASP A 70 10.57 -8.31 3.88
CA ASP A 70 10.68 -7.97 5.30
C ASP A 70 11.64 -6.78 5.54
N LYS A 71 11.89 -6.42 6.80
CA LYS A 71 12.83 -5.33 7.14
C LYS A 71 14.28 -5.67 6.78
N GLU A 72 14.64 -6.93 6.83
CA GLU A 72 15.97 -7.48 6.55
C GLU A 72 16.23 -7.60 5.04
N GLY A 73 15.20 -7.39 4.22
CA GLY A 73 15.28 -7.48 2.76
C GLY A 73 15.03 -8.88 2.19
N ASN A 74 14.55 -9.83 3.00
CA ASN A 74 14.18 -11.16 2.53
C ASN A 74 12.85 -11.13 1.80
N LEU A 75 12.76 -11.85 0.68
CA LEU A 75 11.54 -11.97 -0.11
C LEU A 75 10.59 -12.98 0.57
N VAL A 76 9.45 -12.49 1.08
CA VAL A 76 8.46 -13.31 1.80
C VAL A 76 7.20 -13.61 0.98
N LEU A 77 6.97 -12.86 -0.11
CA LEU A 77 5.93 -13.15 -1.10
C LEU A 77 6.43 -12.76 -2.48
N ASP A 78 6.26 -13.65 -3.45
CA ASP A 78 6.46 -13.41 -4.88
C ASP A 78 5.28 -13.99 -5.65
N ALA A 79 4.43 -13.12 -6.18
CA ALA A 79 3.23 -13.55 -6.86
C ALA A 79 2.96 -12.69 -8.09
N THR A 80 2.65 -13.34 -9.21
CA THR A 80 2.14 -12.65 -10.40
C THR A 80 0.63 -12.73 -10.39
N SER A 81 -0.04 -11.58 -10.52
CA SER A 81 -1.49 -11.53 -10.57
C SER A 81 -2.01 -12.25 -11.82
N ALA A 82 -2.58 -13.43 -11.63
CA ALA A 82 -3.58 -13.92 -12.57
C ALA A 82 -4.86 -13.07 -12.40
N ASP A 83 -5.58 -12.82 -13.48
CA ASP A 83 -6.66 -11.82 -13.56
C ASP A 83 -7.79 -11.93 -12.51
N LYS A 84 -7.84 -13.01 -11.75
CA LYS A 84 -8.88 -13.30 -10.75
C LYS A 84 -8.38 -13.44 -9.32
N GLN A 85 -7.07 -13.50 -9.07
CA GLN A 85 -6.55 -13.64 -7.71
C GLN A 85 -6.32 -12.26 -7.09
N ASN A 86 -7.06 -11.98 -6.02
CA ASN A 86 -6.97 -10.72 -5.29
C ASN A 86 -6.50 -10.89 -3.84
N LEU A 87 -6.41 -12.12 -3.34
CA LEU A 87 -6.03 -12.42 -1.96
C LEU A 87 -4.73 -13.25 -1.94
N TYR A 88 -3.76 -12.79 -1.18
CA TYR A 88 -2.46 -13.42 -0.98
C TYR A 88 -2.24 -13.66 0.50
N GLU A 89 -1.55 -14.76 0.81
CA GLU A 89 -1.23 -15.17 2.18
C GLU A 89 0.27 -15.17 2.40
N VAL A 90 0.68 -14.71 3.56
CA VAL A 90 2.08 -14.70 4.02
C VAL A 90 2.15 -15.39 5.36
N LYS A 91 3.02 -16.38 5.48
CA LYS A 91 3.16 -17.17 6.71
C LYS A 91 4.07 -16.48 7.72
N ASN A 92 3.73 -16.66 9.01
CA ASN A 92 4.55 -16.23 10.14
C ASN A 92 4.98 -14.76 10.06
N VAL A 93 4.03 -13.85 9.88
CA VAL A 93 4.32 -12.43 9.74
C VAL A 93 4.59 -11.76 11.09
N HIS A 94 5.45 -10.75 11.09
CA HIS A 94 5.55 -9.79 12.18
C HIS A 94 4.34 -8.85 12.15
N GLN A 95 3.60 -8.81 13.27
CA GLN A 95 2.44 -7.95 13.42
C GLN A 95 2.88 -6.48 13.53
N TRP A 96 2.05 -5.60 13.00
CA TRP A 96 2.15 -4.18 13.27
C TRP A 96 1.31 -3.82 14.50
N ASN A 97 1.89 -3.10 15.44
CA ASN A 97 1.17 -2.40 16.51
C ASN A 97 1.88 -1.06 16.80
N ALA A 98 1.29 -0.22 17.64
CA ALA A 98 1.82 1.11 17.94
C ALA A 98 3.17 1.08 18.67
N GLU A 99 3.40 0.06 19.51
CA GLU A 99 4.65 -0.13 20.24
C GLU A 99 5.77 -0.68 19.34
N ASN A 100 5.39 -1.52 18.37
CA ASN A 100 6.31 -2.08 17.38
C ASN A 100 5.70 -1.96 15.97
N PRO A 101 5.87 -0.80 15.32
CA PRO A 101 5.30 -0.52 14.00
C PRO A 101 6.10 -1.21 12.89
N TYR A 102 6.05 -2.55 12.85
CA TYR A 102 6.75 -3.33 11.83
C TYR A 102 6.11 -3.16 10.45
N LEU A 103 6.90 -2.76 9.46
CA LEU A 103 6.46 -2.54 8.09
C LEU A 103 7.28 -3.37 7.12
N TYR A 104 6.58 -4.07 6.26
CA TYR A 104 7.11 -4.74 5.07
C TYR A 104 7.19 -3.75 3.90
N THR A 105 8.02 -4.06 2.91
CA THR A 105 8.07 -3.31 1.65
C THR A 105 7.44 -4.14 0.54
N LEU A 106 6.29 -3.68 0.04
CA LEU A 106 5.62 -4.27 -1.12
C LEU A 106 6.05 -3.51 -2.38
N LEU A 107 6.68 -4.21 -3.31
CA LEU A 107 6.95 -3.70 -4.66
C LEU A 107 5.91 -4.26 -5.63
N VAL A 108 5.23 -3.36 -6.32
CA VAL A 108 4.27 -3.67 -7.37
C VAL A 108 4.92 -3.42 -8.71
N ASP A 109 5.38 -4.48 -9.38
CA ASP A 109 5.98 -4.40 -10.69
C ASP A 109 4.88 -4.32 -11.75
N VAL A 110 4.82 -3.21 -12.46
CA VAL A 110 3.92 -3.01 -13.60
C VAL A 110 4.60 -3.52 -14.85
N MET A 111 4.08 -4.58 -15.43
CA MET A 111 4.70 -5.24 -16.57
C MET A 111 3.80 -5.11 -17.81
N ARG A 112 4.40 -4.72 -18.93
CA ARG A 112 3.77 -4.80 -20.24
C ARG A 112 3.83 -6.24 -20.74
N LYS A 113 2.67 -6.78 -21.12
CA LYS A 113 2.52 -8.12 -21.67
C LYS A 113 2.54 -8.04 -23.19
N GLU A 114 3.48 -8.71 -23.82
CA GLU A 114 3.65 -8.75 -25.28
C GLU A 114 3.59 -10.20 -25.78
N VAL A 115 2.73 -10.45 -26.75
CA VAL A 115 2.66 -11.75 -27.40
C VAL A 115 3.72 -11.80 -28.48
N VAL A 116 4.65 -12.75 -28.39
CA VAL A 116 5.75 -12.91 -29.33
C VAL A 116 5.50 -14.14 -30.20
N GLY A 117 5.53 -13.94 -31.52
CA GLY A 117 5.40 -15.01 -32.52
C GLY A 117 4.00 -15.15 -33.12
N LYS A 118 3.92 -15.99 -34.18
CA LYS A 118 2.70 -16.22 -34.99
C LYS A 118 1.71 -17.21 -34.32
N GLY A 119 1.98 -17.69 -33.12
CA GLY A 119 1.12 -18.62 -32.40
C GLY A 119 -0.17 -17.96 -31.95
N LYS A 120 -1.33 -18.56 -32.32
CA LYS A 120 -2.64 -18.16 -31.81
C LYS A 120 -3.08 -19.10 -30.68
N GLY A 121 -3.67 -18.54 -29.59
CA GLY A 121 -4.23 -19.31 -28.49
C GLY A 121 -3.23 -19.67 -27.39
N LYS A 122 -3.41 -20.83 -26.74
CA LYS A 122 -2.64 -21.27 -25.54
C LYS A 122 -1.13 -21.48 -25.77
N ASN A 123 -0.66 -21.54 -27.02
CA ASN A 123 0.73 -21.76 -27.38
C ASN A 123 1.49 -20.47 -27.74
N ALA A 124 0.88 -19.29 -27.57
CA ALA A 124 1.55 -18.03 -27.81
C ALA A 124 2.59 -17.76 -26.71
N LYS A 125 3.83 -17.54 -27.08
CA LYS A 125 4.88 -17.11 -26.15
C LYS A 125 4.60 -15.68 -25.70
N VAL A 126 4.58 -15.45 -24.40
CA VAL A 126 4.33 -14.12 -23.82
C VAL A 126 5.58 -13.64 -23.15
N ASN A 127 6.03 -12.45 -23.53
CA ASN A 127 7.11 -11.74 -22.85
C ASN A 127 6.52 -10.67 -21.92
N TYR A 128 7.19 -10.47 -20.79
CA TYR A 128 6.85 -9.46 -19.81
C TYR A 128 8.00 -8.48 -19.66
N THR A 129 7.73 -7.20 -19.87
CA THR A 129 8.71 -6.12 -19.69
C THR A 129 8.24 -5.21 -18.57
N THR A 130 9.02 -5.07 -17.49
CA THR A 130 8.72 -4.15 -16.41
C THR A 130 8.82 -2.71 -16.92
N VAL A 131 7.75 -1.95 -16.82
CA VAL A 131 7.63 -0.55 -17.26
C VAL A 131 7.53 0.43 -16.09
N GLY A 132 7.38 -0.08 -14.89
CA GLY A 132 7.34 0.72 -13.66
C GLY A 132 7.32 -0.16 -12.42
N VAL A 133 7.75 0.39 -11.29
CA VAL A 133 7.68 -0.24 -9.97
C VAL A 133 7.08 0.76 -9.00
N ILE A 134 6.07 0.34 -8.25
CA ILE A 134 5.39 1.19 -7.25
C ILE A 134 5.66 0.59 -5.86
N PRO A 135 6.38 1.31 -4.98
CA PRO A 135 6.65 0.82 -3.63
C PRO A 135 5.55 1.23 -2.65
N PHE A 136 5.21 0.32 -1.73
CA PHE A 136 4.31 0.57 -0.61
C PHE A 136 4.90 0.04 0.70
N LYS A 137 4.52 0.65 1.81
CA LYS A 137 4.77 0.10 3.14
C LYS A 137 3.51 -0.62 3.63
N VAL A 138 3.65 -1.85 4.09
CA VAL A 138 2.55 -2.73 4.50
C VAL A 138 2.77 -3.19 5.93
N GLY A 139 1.80 -2.92 6.81
CA GLY A 139 1.75 -3.44 8.17
C GLY A 139 0.58 -4.42 8.33
N PHE A 140 0.85 -5.61 8.84
CA PHE A 140 -0.18 -6.62 9.10
C PHE A 140 -0.83 -6.36 10.45
N ARG A 141 -2.10 -5.95 10.43
CA ARG A 141 -2.89 -5.70 11.65
C ARG A 141 -4.36 -5.95 11.43
N ASN A 142 -5.04 -6.31 12.49
CA ASN A 142 -6.50 -6.31 12.57
C ASN A 142 -6.95 -5.27 13.59
N VAL A 143 -7.93 -4.45 13.23
CA VAL A 143 -8.56 -3.50 14.13
C VAL A 143 -10.04 -3.83 14.21
N SER A 144 -10.57 -3.95 15.43
CA SER A 144 -11.99 -4.21 15.66
C SER A 144 -12.50 -3.37 16.81
N ILE A 145 -13.83 -3.14 16.81
CA ILE A 145 -14.55 -2.50 17.92
C ILE A 145 -15.44 -3.57 18.53
N GLN A 146 -15.26 -3.82 19.82
CA GLN A 146 -16.03 -4.80 20.57
C GLN A 146 -16.53 -4.15 21.88
N GLY A 147 -17.83 -4.10 22.07
CA GLY A 147 -18.43 -3.52 23.28
C GLY A 147 -17.94 -2.09 23.57
N SER A 148 -17.90 -1.20 22.56
CA SER A 148 -17.42 0.20 22.67
C SER A 148 -15.91 0.35 22.95
N GLN A 149 -15.14 -0.72 22.81
CA GLN A 149 -13.69 -0.71 23.01
C GLN A 149 -12.96 -1.02 21.70
N VAL A 150 -11.78 -0.41 21.50
CA VAL A 150 -10.92 -0.66 20.34
C VAL A 150 -9.93 -1.77 20.65
N TRP A 151 -9.84 -2.72 19.73
CA TRP A 151 -8.94 -3.86 19.79
C TRP A 151 -8.00 -3.86 18.59
N VAL A 152 -6.72 -4.04 18.86
CA VAL A 152 -5.69 -4.20 17.81
C VAL A 152 -5.03 -5.55 18.00
N ASN A 153 -5.08 -6.41 16.98
CA ASN A 153 -4.55 -7.77 17.01
C ASN A 153 -5.02 -8.59 18.23
N GLY A 154 -6.31 -8.45 18.59
CA GLY A 154 -6.88 -9.13 19.74
C GLY A 154 -6.49 -8.56 21.11
N GLN A 155 -5.79 -7.43 21.16
CA GLN A 155 -5.44 -6.73 22.40
C GLN A 155 -6.27 -5.47 22.54
N HIS A 156 -6.82 -5.25 23.74
CA HIS A 156 -7.55 -4.02 24.07
C HIS A 156 -6.58 -2.83 24.11
N VAL A 157 -6.93 -1.73 23.43
CA VAL A 157 -6.09 -0.55 23.31
C VAL A 157 -6.71 0.63 24.05
N PHE A 158 -5.93 1.25 24.91
CA PHE A 158 -6.23 2.53 25.55
C PHE A 158 -5.54 3.66 24.78
N PHE A 159 -6.34 4.60 24.27
CA PHE A 159 -5.79 5.83 23.69
C PHE A 159 -5.51 6.83 24.82
N LYS A 160 -4.23 7.06 25.09
CA LYS A 160 -3.78 8.12 25.99
C LYS A 160 -3.41 9.32 25.13
N GLY A 161 -4.20 10.37 25.18
CA GLY A 161 -4.02 11.55 24.36
C GLY A 161 -4.21 12.84 25.14
N ALA A 162 -3.63 13.91 24.62
CA ALA A 162 -3.83 15.27 25.09
C ALA A 162 -3.97 16.18 23.88
N ASN A 163 -4.71 17.27 24.02
CA ASN A 163 -4.76 18.34 23.04
C ASN A 163 -3.49 19.17 23.18
N ARG A 164 -2.81 19.41 22.04
CA ARG A 164 -1.59 20.20 21.99
C ARG A 164 -1.68 21.21 20.85
N HIS A 165 -1.38 22.47 21.14
CA HIS A 165 -1.34 23.60 20.19
C HIS A 165 0.06 24.14 19.94
N GLU A 166 1.08 23.45 20.36
CA GLU A 166 2.45 23.89 20.20
C GLU A 166 2.99 23.54 18.83
N VAL A 167 3.71 24.46 18.23
CA VAL A 167 4.48 24.28 17.01
C VAL A 167 5.94 24.43 17.40
N ASP A 168 6.75 23.40 17.20
CA ASP A 168 8.19 23.42 17.39
C ASP A 168 8.88 24.06 16.16
#